data_f3cfc74d962746b89540cb7774a64f14
#
_entry.id   f3cfc74d962746b89540cb7774a64f14
#
_cell.length_a   1.000
_cell.length_b   1.000
_cell.length_c   1.000
_cell.angle_alpha   90.00
_cell.angle_beta   90.00
_cell.angle_gamma   90.00
#
_symmetry.space_group_name_H-M   'P 1'
#
loop_
_entity.id
_entity.type
_entity.pdbx_description
1 polymer ?
#
loop_
_entity_poly.entity_id
_entity_poly.type
_entity_poly.pdbx_seq_one_letter_code
_entity_poly.pdbx_strand_id
1 'polypeptide(L)'
;IRNMHANGASFFFICIYMHIGRGLYYGSYLYKETWNIGVILFLLVMMTAFVGYVLPWGQMSFWGATVITNLLSAVPYIGGILVQWIWGGFSVDNATLMRFFAFHFLLPFVVVGVTLLHALFLHETGSNNPAGLNSDTDKISFHPYFSYKDLLGFIIILTLLTSLALFSPNLLGDPENFTPANPLV
;
A
#
# COMPACT_ATOMS: atom_id res chain seq x y z
N ILE A 1 -3.85 -0.41 -18.87
CA ILE A 1 -2.85 -0.56 -17.80
C ILE A 1 -3.05 0.53 -16.73
N ARG A 2 -3.13 1.83 -17.09
CA ARG A 2 -3.28 2.92 -16.11
C ARG A 2 -4.51 2.74 -15.20
N ASN A 3 -5.68 2.39 -15.76
CA ASN A 3 -6.89 2.17 -15.00
C ASN A 3 -6.78 0.96 -14.06
N MET A 4 -6.11 -0.10 -14.50
CA MET A 4 -5.80 -1.25 -13.66
C MET A 4 -4.89 -0.88 -12.51
N HIS A 5 -3.88 -0.04 -12.74
CA HIS A 5 -2.94 0.40 -11.72
C HIS A 5 -3.62 1.30 -10.68
N ALA A 6 -4.36 2.32 -11.12
CA ALA A 6 -5.04 3.26 -10.23
C ALA A 6 -6.11 2.57 -9.36
N ASN A 7 -6.96 1.74 -9.96
CA ASN A 7 -7.96 0.98 -9.22
C ASN A 7 -7.33 -0.16 -8.41
N GLY A 8 -6.25 -0.75 -8.92
CA GLY A 8 -5.47 -1.76 -8.24
C GLY A 8 -4.92 -1.28 -6.90
N ALA A 9 -4.51 -0.02 -6.79
CA ALA A 9 -4.08 0.56 -5.53
C ALA A 9 -5.19 0.50 -4.47
N SER A 10 -6.43 0.84 -4.82
CA SER A 10 -7.59 0.74 -3.91
C SER A 10 -7.85 -0.71 -3.50
N PHE A 11 -7.84 -1.65 -4.45
CA PHE A 11 -8.00 -3.08 -4.16
C PHE A 11 -6.88 -3.62 -3.29
N PHE A 12 -5.67 -3.15 -3.47
CA PHE A 12 -4.52 -3.53 -2.66
C PHE A 12 -4.74 -3.15 -1.19
N PHE A 13 -5.20 -1.92 -0.92
CA PHE A 13 -5.52 -1.49 0.44
C PHE A 13 -6.73 -2.23 1.03
N ILE A 14 -7.77 -2.51 0.26
CA ILE A 14 -8.90 -3.34 0.71
C ILE A 14 -8.38 -4.70 1.18
N CYS A 15 -7.54 -5.36 0.38
CA CYS A 15 -6.95 -6.65 0.74
C CYS A 15 -6.06 -6.55 1.98
N ILE A 16 -5.25 -5.49 2.12
CA ILE A 16 -4.43 -5.27 3.32
C ILE A 16 -5.30 -5.07 4.56
N TYR A 17 -6.35 -4.27 4.49
CA TYR A 17 -7.25 -4.06 5.64
C TYR A 17 -7.95 -5.35 6.06
N MET A 18 -8.40 -6.16 5.10
CA MET A 18 -8.94 -7.48 5.39
C MET A 18 -7.90 -8.40 6.02
N HIS A 19 -6.66 -8.35 5.53
CA HIS A 19 -5.53 -9.12 6.06
C HIS A 19 -5.19 -8.72 7.51
N ILE A 20 -5.12 -7.43 7.80
CA ILE A 20 -4.90 -6.91 9.15
C ILE A 20 -6.07 -7.27 10.06
N GLY A 21 -7.30 -7.07 9.59
CA GLY A 21 -8.52 -7.39 10.33
C GLY A 21 -8.60 -8.89 10.68
N ARG A 22 -8.20 -9.77 9.76
CA ARG A 22 -8.06 -11.20 10.02
C ARG A 22 -7.03 -11.46 11.12
N GLY A 23 -5.87 -10.78 11.06
CA GLY A 23 -4.82 -10.91 12.08
C GLY A 23 -5.30 -10.51 13.48
N LEU A 24 -6.09 -9.43 13.57
CA LEU A 24 -6.68 -8.98 14.83
C LEU A 24 -7.77 -9.93 15.32
N TYR A 25 -8.66 -10.36 14.45
CA TYR A 25 -9.81 -11.21 14.80
C TYR A 25 -9.37 -12.59 15.32
N TYR A 26 -8.41 -13.22 14.65
CA TYR A 26 -7.95 -14.58 14.99
C TYR A 26 -6.72 -14.61 15.91
N GLY A 27 -6.22 -13.46 16.39
CA GLY A 27 -5.09 -13.41 17.30
C GLY A 27 -3.72 -13.65 16.65
N SER A 28 -3.61 -13.56 15.32
CA SER A 28 -2.34 -13.75 14.60
C SER A 28 -1.30 -12.69 14.94
N TYR A 29 -1.71 -11.53 15.48
CA TYR A 29 -0.82 -10.47 15.98
C TYR A 29 0.07 -10.90 17.14
N LEU A 30 -0.23 -12.03 17.80
CA LEU A 30 0.60 -12.59 18.86
C LEU A 30 1.95 -13.14 18.34
N TYR A 31 2.04 -13.44 17.05
CA TYR A 31 3.29 -13.75 16.34
C TYR A 31 4.03 -12.44 16.03
N LYS A 32 4.80 -11.96 17.01
CA LYS A 32 5.31 -10.59 17.05
C LYS A 32 6.20 -10.24 15.86
N GLU A 33 7.08 -11.12 15.45
CA GLU A 33 8.01 -10.90 14.33
C GLU A 33 7.24 -10.71 13.04
N THR A 34 6.32 -11.61 12.74
CA THR A 34 5.46 -11.53 11.55
C THR A 34 4.61 -10.27 11.57
N TRP A 35 4.00 -9.94 12.72
CA TRP A 35 3.17 -8.75 12.87
C TRP A 35 3.97 -7.46 12.67
N ASN A 36 5.13 -7.34 13.31
CA ASN A 36 5.95 -6.13 13.23
C ASN A 36 6.46 -5.87 11.80
N ILE A 37 6.90 -6.91 11.10
CA ILE A 37 7.27 -6.76 9.68
C ILE A 37 6.04 -6.37 8.83
N GLY A 38 4.88 -6.93 9.14
CA GLY A 38 3.61 -6.52 8.51
C GLY A 38 3.29 -5.04 8.69
N VAL A 39 3.52 -4.49 9.89
CA VAL A 39 3.35 -3.05 10.16
C VAL A 39 4.33 -2.21 9.32
N ILE A 40 5.59 -2.63 9.22
CA ILE A 40 6.58 -1.97 8.36
C ILE A 40 6.13 -2.01 6.89
N LEU A 41 5.64 -3.16 6.42
CA LEU A 41 5.10 -3.29 5.07
C LEU A 41 3.92 -2.35 4.81
N PHE A 42 3.01 -2.24 5.77
CA PHE A 42 1.86 -1.33 5.65
C PHE A 42 2.31 0.12 5.48
N LEU A 43 3.27 0.58 6.29
CA LEU A 43 3.82 1.94 6.18
C LEU A 43 4.55 2.15 4.84
N LEU A 44 5.32 1.16 4.37
CA LEU A 44 6.01 1.22 3.07
C LEU A 44 5.01 1.30 1.90
N VAL A 45 3.92 0.54 1.97
CA VAL A 45 2.87 0.57 0.94
C VAL A 45 2.12 1.90 0.96
N MET A 46 1.81 2.45 2.14
CA MET A 46 1.21 3.79 2.27
C MET A 46 2.12 4.85 1.63
N MET A 47 3.42 4.82 1.93
CA MET A 47 4.39 5.73 1.33
C MET A 47 4.46 5.55 -0.19
N THR A 48 4.50 4.30 -0.67
CA THR A 48 4.51 3.99 -2.11
C THR A 48 3.28 4.54 -2.81
N ALA A 49 2.10 4.34 -2.25
CA ALA A 49 0.84 4.82 -2.79
C ALA A 49 0.76 6.36 -2.78
N PHE A 50 1.20 6.99 -1.70
CA PHE A 50 1.23 8.44 -1.57
C PHE A 50 2.10 9.09 -2.64
N VAL A 51 3.37 8.68 -2.76
CA VAL A 51 4.25 9.26 -3.79
C VAL A 51 3.74 8.95 -5.20
N GLY A 52 3.07 7.81 -5.41
CA GLY A 52 2.45 7.45 -6.70
C GLY A 52 1.25 8.32 -7.07
N TYR A 53 0.42 8.68 -6.08
CA TYR A 53 -0.75 9.54 -6.30
C TYR A 53 -0.37 10.98 -6.69
N VAL A 54 0.82 11.43 -6.33
CA VAL A 54 1.34 12.74 -6.72
C VAL A 54 1.72 12.80 -8.21
N LEU A 55 2.11 11.68 -8.81
CA LEU A 55 2.67 11.64 -10.17
C LEU A 55 1.72 12.11 -11.30
N PRO A 56 0.39 11.88 -11.25
CA PRO A 56 -0.53 12.42 -12.25
C PRO A 56 -0.53 13.95 -12.34
N TRP A 57 -0.08 14.63 -11.29
CA TRP A 57 0.04 16.08 -11.22
C TRP A 57 -1.29 16.82 -11.47
N GLY A 58 -2.37 16.29 -10.91
CA GLY A 58 -3.65 16.96 -10.81
C GLY A 58 -3.74 17.81 -9.54
N GLN A 59 -4.88 18.52 -9.37
CA GLN A 59 -5.12 19.37 -8.20
C GLN A 59 -5.00 18.58 -6.88
N MET A 60 -5.61 17.41 -6.78
CA MET A 60 -5.50 16.57 -5.58
C MET A 60 -4.09 16.05 -5.36
N SER A 61 -3.35 15.74 -6.44
CA SER A 61 -1.95 15.32 -6.36
C SER A 61 -1.07 16.41 -5.75
N PHE A 62 -1.20 17.64 -6.25
CA PHE A 62 -0.39 18.78 -5.83
C PHE A 62 -0.72 19.21 -4.39
N TRP A 63 -1.98 19.43 -4.09
CA TRP A 63 -2.40 19.90 -2.77
C TRP A 63 -2.25 18.82 -1.72
N GLY A 64 -2.50 17.56 -2.06
CA GLY A 64 -2.21 16.42 -1.17
C GLY A 64 -0.72 16.34 -0.81
N ALA A 65 0.17 16.47 -1.80
CA ALA A 65 1.60 16.50 -1.56
C ALA A 65 2.00 17.68 -0.65
N THR A 66 1.48 18.86 -0.94
CA THR A 66 1.77 20.09 -0.17
C THR A 66 1.36 19.93 1.30
N VAL A 67 0.13 19.49 1.55
CA VAL A 67 -0.39 19.34 2.92
C VAL A 67 0.35 18.25 3.69
N ILE A 68 0.45 17.06 3.12
CA ILE A 68 1.03 15.90 3.82
C ILE A 68 2.51 16.12 4.13
N THR A 69 3.28 16.63 3.17
CA THR A 69 4.72 16.86 3.41
C THR A 69 4.95 18.04 4.36
N ASN A 70 4.06 19.04 4.34
CA ASN A 70 4.17 20.18 5.26
C ASN A 70 3.89 19.81 6.73
N LEU A 71 3.24 18.68 7.01
CA LEU A 71 3.09 18.17 8.39
C LEU A 71 4.45 17.99 9.09
N LEU A 72 5.50 17.73 8.34
CA LEU A 72 6.87 17.63 8.89
C LEU A 72 7.37 18.95 9.48
N SER A 73 6.79 20.08 9.11
CA SER A 73 7.15 21.39 9.70
C SER A 73 6.86 21.47 11.19
N ALA A 74 5.97 20.58 11.71
CA ALA A 74 5.68 20.46 13.13
C ALA A 74 6.84 19.89 13.97
N VAL A 75 7.86 19.31 13.33
CA VAL A 75 9.04 18.77 14.04
C VAL A 75 9.86 19.96 14.57
N PRO A 76 10.07 20.07 15.90
CA PRO A 76 10.79 21.19 16.47
C PRO A 76 12.20 21.36 15.88
N TYR A 77 12.62 22.58 15.66
CA TYR A 77 13.94 23.03 15.18
C TYR A 77 14.29 22.67 13.73
N ILE A 78 13.93 21.47 13.26
CA ILE A 78 14.36 20.97 11.94
C ILE A 78 13.23 20.84 10.92
N GLY A 79 11.97 21.00 11.33
CA GLY A 79 10.81 20.75 10.49
C GLY A 79 10.81 21.51 9.17
N GLY A 80 11.09 22.80 9.19
CA GLY A 80 11.18 23.61 7.97
C GLY A 80 12.29 23.14 7.01
N ILE A 81 13.43 22.73 7.55
CA ILE A 81 14.54 22.19 6.76
C ILE A 81 14.16 20.85 6.11
N LEU A 82 13.46 19.98 6.86
CA LEU A 82 12.96 18.69 6.35
C LEU A 82 11.98 18.88 5.20
N VAL A 83 11.04 19.82 5.35
CA VAL A 83 10.07 20.13 4.29
C VAL A 83 10.78 20.62 3.02
N GLN A 84 11.67 21.61 3.14
CA GLN A 84 12.44 22.13 2.00
C GLN A 84 13.32 21.03 1.36
N TRP A 85 13.89 20.17 2.17
CA TRP A 85 14.69 19.05 1.67
C TRP A 85 13.83 18.06 0.86
N ILE A 86 12.61 17.73 1.30
CA ILE A 86 11.70 16.85 0.57
C ILE A 86 11.22 17.51 -0.72
N TRP A 87 10.83 18.77 -0.66
CA TRP A 87 10.37 19.50 -1.83
C TRP A 87 11.50 19.74 -2.85
N GLY A 88 12.76 19.90 -2.37
CA GLY A 88 13.88 20.28 -3.20
C GLY A 88 13.90 21.75 -3.56
N GLY A 89 13.20 22.56 -2.77
CA GLY A 89 13.01 24.00 -2.94
C GLY A 89 12.07 24.56 -1.88
N PHE A 90 11.48 25.70 -2.16
CA PHE A 90 10.59 26.40 -1.21
C PHE A 90 9.11 26.06 -1.39
N SER A 91 8.78 25.28 -2.40
CA SER A 91 7.42 24.80 -2.70
C SER A 91 7.45 23.42 -3.35
N VAL A 92 6.31 22.74 -3.36
CA VAL A 92 6.10 21.54 -4.16
C VAL A 92 6.17 21.92 -5.64
N ASP A 93 7.09 21.32 -6.39
CA ASP A 93 7.33 21.62 -7.80
C ASP A 93 7.99 20.43 -8.51
N ASN A 94 8.53 20.62 -9.68
CA ASN A 94 9.18 19.60 -10.50
C ASN A 94 10.26 18.81 -9.75
N ALA A 95 11.05 19.46 -8.88
CA ALA A 95 12.05 18.77 -8.06
C ALA A 95 11.40 17.72 -7.13
N THR A 96 10.26 18.03 -6.54
CA THR A 96 9.48 17.11 -5.72
C THR A 96 8.95 15.95 -6.58
N LEU A 97 8.37 16.27 -7.74
CA LEU A 97 7.80 15.29 -8.65
C LEU A 97 8.83 14.25 -9.13
N MET A 98 10.03 14.70 -9.49
CA MET A 98 11.11 13.81 -9.92
C MET A 98 11.58 12.88 -8.81
N ARG A 99 11.69 13.37 -7.58
CA ARG A 99 12.05 12.55 -6.42
C ARG A 99 10.97 11.52 -6.11
N PHE A 100 9.71 11.92 -6.17
CA PHE A 100 8.59 11.01 -5.92
C PHE A 100 8.47 9.94 -7.00
N PHE A 101 8.76 10.28 -8.25
CA PHE A 101 8.87 9.29 -9.31
C PHE A 101 9.96 8.24 -9.01
N ALA A 102 11.14 8.69 -8.60
CA ALA A 102 12.23 7.78 -8.25
C ALA A 102 11.86 6.86 -7.07
N PHE A 103 11.22 7.41 -6.02
CA PHE A 103 10.75 6.63 -4.89
C PHE A 103 9.63 5.66 -5.27
N HIS A 104 8.67 6.10 -6.09
CA HIS A 104 7.60 5.21 -6.55
C HIS A 104 8.12 4.05 -7.40
N PHE A 105 9.20 4.25 -8.12
CA PHE A 105 9.86 3.18 -8.86
C PHE A 105 10.63 2.22 -7.92
N LEU A 106 11.34 2.74 -6.92
CA LEU A 106 12.21 1.95 -6.03
C LEU A 106 11.44 1.19 -4.95
N LEU A 107 10.49 1.86 -4.29
CA LEU A 107 9.79 1.33 -3.11
C LEU A 107 9.10 -0.02 -3.33
N PRO A 108 8.44 -0.31 -4.47
CA PRO A 108 7.87 -1.62 -4.72
C PRO A 108 8.87 -2.77 -4.61
N PHE A 109 10.10 -2.58 -5.03
CA PHE A 109 11.15 -3.61 -4.90
C PHE A 109 11.57 -3.79 -3.44
N VAL A 110 11.61 -2.71 -2.66
CA VAL A 110 11.82 -2.79 -1.20
C VAL A 110 10.67 -3.55 -0.55
N VAL A 111 9.43 -3.24 -0.92
CA VAL A 111 8.23 -3.95 -0.43
C VAL A 111 8.33 -5.45 -0.73
N VAL A 112 8.73 -5.84 -1.94
CA VAL A 112 8.94 -7.26 -2.27
C VAL A 112 9.98 -7.91 -1.34
N GLY A 113 11.13 -7.27 -1.13
CA GLY A 113 12.16 -7.77 -0.22
C GLY A 113 11.66 -7.96 1.22
N VAL A 114 10.94 -6.96 1.74
CA VAL A 114 10.37 -7.04 3.10
C VAL A 114 9.23 -8.06 3.18
N THR A 115 8.47 -8.27 2.09
CA THR A 115 7.44 -9.32 2.02
C THR A 115 8.05 -10.72 2.15
N LEU A 116 9.23 -10.94 1.57
CA LEU A 116 9.95 -12.22 1.76
C LEU A 116 10.33 -12.44 3.22
N LEU A 117 10.75 -11.40 3.94
CA LEU A 117 11.00 -11.49 5.39
C LEU A 117 9.71 -11.77 6.17
N HIS A 118 8.60 -11.14 5.81
CA HIS A 118 7.30 -11.39 6.42
C HIS A 118 6.87 -12.85 6.28
N ALA A 119 7.03 -13.41 5.09
CA ALA A 119 6.76 -14.80 4.81
C ALA A 119 7.74 -15.75 5.55
N LEU A 120 9.02 -15.38 5.66
CA LEU A 120 10.02 -16.15 6.39
C LEU A 120 9.63 -16.32 7.86
N PHE A 121 9.29 -15.22 8.54
CA PHE A 121 8.84 -15.28 9.94
C PHE A 121 7.54 -16.05 10.12
N LEU A 122 6.62 -15.97 9.13
CA LEU A 122 5.44 -16.82 9.14
C LEU A 122 5.79 -18.30 9.06
N HIS A 123 6.78 -18.68 8.26
CA HIS A 123 7.21 -20.08 8.12
C HIS A 123 7.90 -20.61 9.37
N GLU A 124 8.55 -19.78 10.18
CA GLU A 124 9.16 -20.19 11.44
C GLU A 124 8.13 -20.67 12.47
N THR A 125 7.00 -19.97 12.57
CA THR A 125 5.93 -20.28 13.52
C THR A 125 4.83 -21.17 12.94
N GLY A 126 4.71 -21.20 11.61
CA GLY A 126 3.58 -21.77 10.89
C GLY A 126 2.35 -20.87 10.87
N SER A 127 1.37 -21.23 10.03
CA SER A 127 0.11 -20.50 9.93
C SER A 127 -0.75 -20.69 11.17
N ASN A 128 -1.46 -19.64 11.56
CA ASN A 128 -2.47 -19.70 12.61
C ASN A 128 -3.76 -20.39 12.10
N ASN A 129 -4.67 -20.70 13.01
CA ASN A 129 -6.01 -21.20 12.70
C ASN A 129 -7.06 -20.45 13.53
N PRO A 130 -8.38 -20.54 13.17
CA PRO A 130 -9.42 -19.80 13.87
C PRO A 130 -9.55 -20.09 15.37
N ALA A 131 -9.19 -21.30 15.81
CA ALA A 131 -9.25 -21.70 17.21
C ALA A 131 -8.04 -21.25 18.03
N GLY A 132 -6.92 -20.86 17.37
CA GLY A 132 -5.66 -20.51 18.02
C GLY A 132 -4.97 -21.70 18.72
N LEU A 133 -5.35 -22.91 18.39
CA LEU A 133 -4.82 -24.14 18.99
C LEU A 133 -3.75 -24.77 18.08
N ASN A 134 -2.90 -25.63 18.68
CA ASN A 134 -1.98 -26.42 17.90
C ASN A 134 -2.75 -27.40 16.99
N SER A 135 -2.50 -27.32 15.69
CA SER A 135 -3.16 -28.14 14.66
C SER A 135 -2.29 -29.26 14.10
N ASP A 136 -1.22 -29.67 14.78
CA ASP A 136 -0.30 -30.70 14.29
C ASP A 136 -0.99 -32.06 14.07
N THR A 137 -2.07 -32.32 14.79
CA THR A 137 -2.85 -33.56 14.68
C THR A 137 -3.91 -33.52 13.58
N ASP A 138 -4.20 -32.33 13.02
CA ASP A 138 -5.26 -32.16 12.00
C ASP A 138 -4.76 -31.20 10.92
N LYS A 139 -3.91 -31.69 10.05
CA LYS A 139 -3.35 -30.97 8.89
C LYS A 139 -3.68 -31.71 7.60
N ILE A 140 -3.95 -30.96 6.54
CA ILE A 140 -4.07 -31.47 5.19
C ILE A 140 -2.99 -30.87 4.30
N SER A 141 -2.69 -31.52 3.19
CA SER A 141 -1.71 -31.04 2.22
C SER A 141 -2.15 -29.68 1.62
N PHE A 142 -1.21 -28.79 1.39
CA PHE A 142 -1.49 -27.51 0.72
C PHE A 142 -2.04 -27.74 -0.69
N HIS A 143 -1.36 -28.58 -1.47
CA HIS A 143 -1.87 -28.99 -2.78
C HIS A 143 -2.63 -30.32 -2.66
N PRO A 144 -3.83 -30.47 -3.24
CA PRO A 144 -4.51 -29.52 -4.14
C PRO A 144 -5.43 -28.50 -3.44
N TYR A 145 -5.76 -28.70 -2.15
CA TYR A 145 -6.85 -27.99 -1.49
C TYR A 145 -6.66 -26.47 -1.45
N PHE A 146 -5.56 -26.00 -0.92
CA PHE A 146 -5.29 -24.56 -0.82
C PHE A 146 -4.75 -23.96 -2.11
N SER A 147 -4.17 -24.76 -3.00
CA SER A 147 -3.79 -24.32 -4.35
C SER A 147 -5.00 -23.89 -5.15
N TYR A 148 -6.07 -24.68 -5.16
CA TYR A 148 -7.31 -24.33 -5.87
C TYR A 148 -8.10 -23.22 -5.18
N LYS A 149 -8.08 -23.19 -3.85
CA LYS A 149 -8.72 -22.10 -3.08
C LYS A 149 -8.07 -20.76 -3.35
N ASP A 150 -6.74 -20.71 -3.39
CA ASP A 150 -6.00 -19.49 -3.71
C ASP A 150 -6.24 -19.07 -5.17
N LEU A 151 -6.22 -20.01 -6.11
CA LEU A 151 -6.56 -19.73 -7.51
C LEU A 151 -7.95 -19.10 -7.65
N LEU A 152 -8.96 -19.64 -6.95
CA LEU A 152 -10.30 -19.06 -6.93
C LEU A 152 -10.29 -17.63 -6.39
N GLY A 153 -9.59 -17.38 -5.29
CA GLY A 153 -9.43 -16.04 -4.70
C GLY A 153 -8.82 -15.04 -5.67
N PHE A 154 -7.76 -15.42 -6.37
CA PHE A 154 -7.14 -14.59 -7.42
C PHE A 154 -8.11 -14.29 -8.56
N ILE A 155 -8.83 -15.29 -9.06
CA ILE A 155 -9.81 -15.11 -10.14
C ILE A 155 -10.90 -14.13 -9.71
N ILE A 156 -11.45 -14.25 -8.51
CA ILE A 156 -12.49 -13.35 -8.01
C ILE A 156 -11.97 -11.91 -7.95
N ILE A 157 -10.85 -11.67 -7.29
CA ILE A 157 -10.30 -10.32 -7.13
C ILE A 157 -9.92 -9.69 -8.47
N LEU A 158 -9.27 -10.45 -9.36
CA LEU A 158 -8.89 -9.96 -10.69
C LEU A 158 -10.11 -9.68 -11.57
N THR A 159 -11.17 -10.48 -11.46
CA THR A 159 -12.42 -10.22 -12.18
C THR A 159 -13.08 -8.93 -11.70
N LEU A 160 -13.18 -8.71 -10.40
CA LEU A 160 -13.73 -7.49 -9.83
C LEU A 160 -12.91 -6.25 -10.24
N LEU A 161 -11.59 -6.32 -10.10
CA LEU A 161 -10.69 -5.23 -10.50
C LEU A 161 -10.79 -4.94 -12.01
N THR A 162 -10.78 -5.97 -12.85
CA THR A 162 -10.88 -5.81 -14.30
C THR A 162 -12.23 -5.23 -14.69
N SER A 163 -13.32 -5.69 -14.08
CA SER A 163 -14.66 -5.15 -14.30
C SER A 163 -14.73 -3.68 -13.94
N LEU A 164 -14.20 -3.28 -12.80
CA LEU A 164 -14.14 -1.88 -12.39
C LEU A 164 -13.31 -1.04 -13.37
N ALA A 165 -12.12 -1.50 -13.73
CA ALA A 165 -11.21 -0.79 -14.62
C ALA A 165 -11.75 -0.62 -16.05
N LEU A 166 -12.61 -1.54 -16.52
CA LEU A 166 -13.20 -1.49 -17.85
C LEU A 166 -14.52 -0.72 -17.91
N PHE A 167 -15.42 -0.92 -16.93
CA PHE A 167 -16.77 -0.40 -16.97
C PHE A 167 -16.98 0.89 -16.16
N SER A 168 -16.17 1.13 -15.13
CA SER A 168 -16.29 2.31 -14.26
C SER A 168 -14.93 2.77 -13.73
N PRO A 169 -13.95 3.08 -14.59
CA PRO A 169 -12.55 3.30 -14.18
C PRO A 169 -12.34 4.47 -13.23
N ASN A 170 -13.25 5.44 -13.20
CA ASN A 170 -13.13 6.66 -12.39
C ASN A 170 -13.98 6.63 -11.11
N LEU A 171 -14.67 5.51 -10.83
CA LEU A 171 -15.60 5.41 -9.70
C LEU A 171 -14.94 5.68 -8.35
N LEU A 172 -13.69 5.23 -8.17
CA LEU A 172 -12.94 5.39 -6.93
C LEU A 172 -11.98 6.59 -6.93
N GLY A 173 -11.97 7.35 -8.02
CA GLY A 173 -11.11 8.52 -8.19
C GLY A 173 -11.79 9.82 -7.79
N ASP A 174 -10.98 10.84 -7.50
CA ASP A 174 -11.46 12.19 -7.30
C ASP A 174 -11.51 12.93 -8.65
N PRO A 175 -12.66 13.52 -9.04
CA PRO A 175 -12.79 14.25 -10.31
C PRO A 175 -11.87 15.46 -10.39
N GLU A 176 -11.55 16.13 -9.29
CA GLU A 176 -10.64 17.28 -9.31
C GLU A 176 -9.21 16.90 -9.72
N ASN A 177 -8.82 15.64 -9.60
CA ASN A 177 -7.50 15.19 -10.03
C ASN A 177 -7.36 15.09 -11.56
N PHE A 178 -8.43 15.27 -12.34
CA PHE A 178 -8.38 15.49 -13.79
C PHE A 178 -8.09 16.93 -14.18
N THR A 179 -8.23 17.87 -13.25
CA THR A 179 -7.81 19.26 -13.44
C THR A 179 -6.30 19.36 -13.22
N PRO A 180 -5.52 19.93 -14.16
CA PRO A 180 -4.08 20.10 -13.99
C PRO A 180 -3.74 20.89 -12.71
N ALA A 181 -2.64 20.52 -12.07
CA ALA A 181 -2.18 21.17 -10.85
C ALA A 181 -2.01 22.68 -11.05
N ASN A 182 -2.66 23.46 -10.19
CA ASN A 182 -2.54 24.91 -10.17
C ASN A 182 -2.23 25.37 -8.74
N PRO A 183 -1.03 25.93 -8.49
CA PRO A 183 -0.64 26.39 -7.16
C PRO A 183 -1.36 27.68 -6.71
N LEU A 184 -2.11 28.33 -7.60
CA LEU A 184 -2.79 29.61 -7.32
C LEU A 184 -4.25 29.44 -6.90
N VAL A 185 -4.81 28.23 -7.02
CA VAL A 185 -6.26 27.99 -6.79
C VAL A 185 -6.46 26.84 -5.82
#